data_490fed0ed0969856279a01311e8b3d08
#
_entry.id   490fed0ed0969856279a01311e8b3d08
#
_cell.length_a   1.000
_cell.length_b   1.000
_cell.length_c   1.000
_cell.angle_alpha   90.00
_cell.angle_beta   90.00
_cell.angle_gamma   90.00
#
_symmetry.space_group_name_H-M   'P 1'
#
loop_
_entity.id
_entity.type
_entity.pdbx_description
1 polymer ?
#
loop_
_entity_poly.entity_id
_entity_poly.type
_entity_poly.pdbx_seq_one_letter_code
_entity_poly.pdbx_strand_id
1 'polypeptide(L)'
;LDDLDYAKRKGILESSTVLAADGASLAYREFAGKYPEIIVTDLDGYPESEVEMINEGSVAFVHAHGDNVDKLLKYVPQMKWVAGTTQTFETELVKNYGGFTDGDRAAFIAESFGAKEIFLAGMDFNLSIGKYSNLEKFNGDYERKRKKLAIGIRMLEVLASISRAPLINLSKGAVKIKGINNIA
;
A
#
# COMPACT_ATOMS: atom_id res chain seq x y z
N LEU A 1 -4.26 10.72 -8.97
CA LEU A 1 -4.77 9.92 -10.08
C LEU A 1 -3.90 9.98 -11.34
N ASP A 2 -3.04 11.00 -11.46
CA ASP A 2 -2.16 11.19 -12.65
C ASP A 2 -1.25 9.98 -12.91
N ASP A 3 -0.76 9.33 -11.86
CA ASP A 3 0.09 8.14 -11.97
C ASP A 3 -0.69 6.94 -12.52
N LEU A 4 -1.95 6.77 -12.09
CA LEU A 4 -2.83 5.71 -12.62
C LEU A 4 -3.17 5.95 -14.09
N ASP A 5 -3.42 7.22 -14.47
CA ASP A 5 -3.64 7.60 -15.86
C ASP A 5 -2.39 7.35 -16.72
N TYR A 6 -1.20 7.69 -16.20
CA TYR A 6 0.05 7.35 -16.85
C TYR A 6 0.22 5.84 -17.02
N ALA A 7 0.02 5.07 -15.95
CA ALA A 7 0.14 3.61 -15.97
C ALA A 7 -0.82 2.98 -16.96
N LYS A 8 -2.08 3.47 -17.04
CA LYS A 8 -3.07 3.02 -18.01
C LYS A 8 -2.63 3.31 -19.44
N ARG A 9 -2.21 4.55 -19.74
CA ARG A 9 -1.74 4.94 -21.08
C ARG A 9 -0.51 4.14 -21.54
N LYS A 10 0.30 3.63 -20.63
CA LYS A 10 1.48 2.80 -20.90
C LYS A 10 1.20 1.30 -20.92
N GLY A 11 -0.06 0.87 -20.72
CA GLY A 11 -0.43 -0.54 -20.65
C GLY A 11 0.09 -1.28 -19.41
N ILE A 12 0.55 -0.54 -18.40
CA ILE A 12 1.08 -1.12 -17.15
C ILE A 12 -0.05 -1.74 -16.34
N LEU A 13 -1.19 -1.03 -16.21
CA LEU A 13 -2.32 -1.53 -15.40
C LEU A 13 -2.93 -2.81 -15.94
N GLU A 14 -2.98 -2.99 -17.26
CA GLU A 14 -3.55 -4.16 -17.92
C GLU A 14 -2.68 -5.41 -17.80
N SER A 15 -1.37 -5.21 -17.54
CA SER A 15 -0.37 -6.29 -17.43
C SER A 15 0.11 -6.53 -16.00
N SER A 16 -0.45 -5.82 -15.02
CA SER A 16 -0.01 -5.87 -13.62
C SER A 16 -1.09 -6.37 -12.68
N THR A 17 -0.66 -7.02 -11.60
CA THR A 17 -1.47 -7.21 -10.39
C THR A 17 -1.42 -5.94 -9.55
N VAL A 18 -2.56 -5.40 -9.18
CA VAL A 18 -2.65 -4.16 -8.42
C VAL A 18 -2.75 -4.45 -6.93
N LEU A 19 -1.78 -3.95 -6.18
CA LEU A 19 -1.78 -3.92 -4.72
C LEU A 19 -2.12 -2.49 -4.29
N ALA A 20 -3.27 -2.31 -3.65
CA ALA A 20 -3.70 -0.99 -3.16
C ALA A 20 -3.52 -0.89 -1.65
N ALA A 21 -2.93 0.20 -1.19
CA ALA A 21 -2.68 0.47 0.22
C ALA A 21 -3.81 1.33 0.80
N ASP A 22 -4.56 0.80 1.77
CA ASP A 22 -5.60 1.50 2.51
C ASP A 22 -6.53 2.30 1.57
N GLY A 23 -6.72 3.60 1.77
CA GLY A 23 -7.59 4.45 0.95
C GLY A 23 -7.26 4.50 -0.55
N ALA A 24 -6.06 4.05 -0.97
CA ALA A 24 -5.75 3.91 -2.40
C ALA A 24 -6.62 2.84 -3.09
N SER A 25 -7.21 1.91 -2.35
CA SER A 25 -8.19 0.93 -2.86
C SER A 25 -9.43 1.63 -3.44
N LEU A 26 -9.94 2.64 -2.74
CA LEU A 26 -11.06 3.47 -3.22
C LEU A 26 -10.66 4.30 -4.45
N ALA A 27 -9.46 4.90 -4.41
CA ALA A 27 -8.94 5.67 -5.54
C ALA A 27 -8.86 4.82 -6.81
N TYR A 28 -8.36 3.59 -6.68
CA TYR A 28 -8.29 2.66 -7.79
C TYR A 28 -9.68 2.24 -8.30
N ARG A 29 -10.60 1.90 -7.39
CA ARG A 29 -12.00 1.59 -7.73
C ARG A 29 -12.66 2.72 -8.51
N GLU A 30 -12.55 3.97 -8.04
CA GLU A 30 -13.11 5.13 -8.73
C GLU A 30 -12.49 5.35 -10.11
N PHE A 31 -11.17 5.13 -10.24
CA PHE A 31 -10.45 5.34 -11.49
C PHE A 31 -10.69 4.22 -12.52
N ALA A 32 -10.58 2.98 -12.09
CA ALA A 32 -10.56 1.81 -12.97
C ALA A 32 -11.95 1.17 -13.17
N GLY A 33 -12.92 1.49 -12.31
CA GLY A 33 -14.24 0.85 -12.32
C GLY A 33 -14.23 -0.62 -11.90
N LYS A 34 -13.12 -1.07 -11.29
CA LYS A 34 -12.93 -2.42 -10.76
C LYS A 34 -12.17 -2.40 -9.45
N TYR A 35 -12.18 -3.49 -8.70
CA TYR A 35 -11.44 -3.62 -7.45
C TYR A 35 -9.96 -3.97 -7.71
N PRO A 36 -9.03 -3.55 -6.82
CA PRO A 36 -7.66 -4.04 -6.86
C PRO A 36 -7.65 -5.54 -6.52
N GLU A 37 -6.69 -6.28 -7.03
CA GLU A 37 -6.55 -7.70 -6.73
C GLU A 37 -6.15 -7.93 -5.27
N ILE A 38 -5.36 -7.02 -4.71
CA ILE A 38 -4.86 -7.11 -3.32
C ILE A 38 -5.06 -5.77 -2.62
N ILE A 39 -5.49 -5.82 -1.35
CA ILE A 39 -5.60 -4.66 -0.45
C ILE A 39 -4.66 -4.88 0.73
N VAL A 40 -3.77 -3.92 0.99
CA VAL A 40 -2.86 -3.92 2.13
C VAL A 40 -3.31 -2.82 3.08
N THR A 41 -3.72 -3.17 4.30
CA THR A 41 -4.40 -2.22 5.19
C THR A 41 -4.13 -2.53 6.67
N ASP A 42 -4.14 -1.50 7.51
CA ASP A 42 -4.25 -1.60 8.97
C ASP A 42 -5.69 -1.36 9.46
N LEU A 43 -6.63 -1.28 8.53
CA LEU A 43 -8.05 -0.98 8.75
C LEU A 43 -8.30 0.44 9.29
N ASP A 44 -7.35 1.32 9.09
CA ASP A 44 -7.41 2.68 9.59
C ASP A 44 -8.14 3.65 8.66
N GLY A 45 -8.28 3.30 7.37
CA GLY A 45 -8.89 4.11 6.34
C GLY A 45 -10.41 3.94 6.24
N TYR A 46 -10.83 3.07 5.34
CA TYR A 46 -12.22 2.85 4.96
C TYR A 46 -12.61 1.36 5.09
N PRO A 47 -12.58 0.79 6.31
CA PRO A 47 -12.65 -0.66 6.51
C PRO A 47 -13.96 -1.29 6.00
N GLU A 48 -15.09 -0.58 6.05
CA GLU A 48 -16.36 -1.08 5.50
C GLU A 48 -16.28 -1.28 3.97
N SER A 49 -15.69 -0.31 3.26
CA SER A 49 -15.50 -0.42 1.81
C SER A 49 -14.45 -1.47 1.44
N GLU A 50 -13.42 -1.64 2.27
CA GLU A 50 -12.42 -2.68 2.07
C GLU A 50 -13.03 -4.08 2.25
N VAL A 51 -13.86 -4.29 3.29
CA VAL A 51 -14.61 -5.54 3.48
C VAL A 51 -15.51 -5.85 2.27
N GLU A 52 -16.21 -4.84 1.72
CA GLU A 52 -17.00 -5.01 0.49
C GLU A 52 -16.11 -5.53 -0.65
N MET A 53 -15.00 -4.85 -0.96
CA MET A 53 -14.10 -5.23 -2.05
C MET A 53 -13.49 -6.62 -1.86
N ILE A 54 -13.12 -6.97 -0.62
CA ILE A 54 -12.58 -8.30 -0.27
C ILE A 54 -13.63 -9.40 -0.49
N ASN A 55 -14.88 -9.14 -0.13
CA ASN A 55 -15.96 -10.10 -0.31
C ASN A 55 -16.36 -10.27 -1.78
N GLU A 56 -16.05 -9.30 -2.63
CA GLU A 56 -16.26 -9.34 -4.08
C GLU A 56 -15.03 -9.85 -4.86
N GLY A 57 -13.95 -10.27 -4.19
CA GLY A 57 -12.86 -10.99 -4.83
C GLY A 57 -11.44 -10.48 -4.59
N SER A 58 -11.26 -9.32 -3.95
CA SER A 58 -9.92 -8.87 -3.53
C SER A 58 -9.39 -9.76 -2.39
N VAL A 59 -8.05 -9.86 -2.27
CA VAL A 59 -7.39 -10.50 -1.12
C VAL A 59 -6.84 -9.42 -0.20
N ALA A 60 -7.10 -9.52 1.10
CA ALA A 60 -6.56 -8.59 2.09
C ALA A 60 -5.26 -9.09 2.71
N PHE A 61 -4.28 -8.20 2.84
CA PHE A 61 -3.16 -8.33 3.77
C PHE A 61 -3.39 -7.34 4.91
N VAL A 62 -3.89 -7.86 6.03
CA VAL A 62 -4.28 -7.02 7.18
C VAL A 62 -3.14 -6.95 8.20
N HIS A 63 -2.70 -5.73 8.52
CA HIS A 63 -1.61 -5.48 9.44
C HIS A 63 -2.08 -5.33 10.88
N ALA A 64 -1.53 -6.16 11.77
CA ALA A 64 -1.74 -6.07 13.21
C ALA A 64 -0.57 -5.32 13.86
N HIS A 65 -0.84 -4.12 14.42
CA HIS A 65 0.18 -3.28 15.05
C HIS A 65 -0.13 -2.88 16.51
N GLY A 66 -1.11 -3.54 17.13
CA GLY A 66 -1.39 -3.46 18.56
C GLY A 66 -2.45 -2.43 18.97
N ASP A 67 -2.52 -1.26 18.34
CA ASP A 67 -3.57 -0.27 18.61
C ASP A 67 -4.77 -0.33 17.65
N ASN A 68 -4.81 -1.33 16.77
CA ASN A 68 -5.97 -1.61 15.90
C ASN A 68 -6.75 -2.89 16.26
N VAL A 69 -6.58 -3.41 17.48
CA VAL A 69 -7.21 -4.69 17.93
C VAL A 69 -8.71 -4.67 17.76
N ASP A 70 -9.40 -3.60 18.18
CA ASP A 70 -10.86 -3.49 18.08
C ASP A 70 -11.33 -3.57 16.61
N LYS A 71 -10.59 -3.01 15.68
CA LYS A 71 -10.89 -3.08 14.25
C LYS A 71 -10.64 -4.49 13.71
N LEU A 72 -9.54 -5.13 14.11
CA LEU A 72 -9.27 -6.52 13.74
C LEU A 72 -10.41 -7.43 14.19
N LEU A 73 -10.85 -7.32 15.44
CA LEU A 73 -11.97 -8.11 15.98
C LEU A 73 -13.30 -7.82 15.27
N LYS A 74 -13.51 -6.57 14.85
CA LYS A 74 -14.75 -6.17 14.19
C LYS A 74 -14.80 -6.59 12.72
N TYR A 75 -13.73 -6.35 11.95
CA TYR A 75 -13.77 -6.42 10.47
C TYR A 75 -13.18 -7.71 9.90
N VAL A 76 -12.11 -8.26 10.49
CA VAL A 76 -11.48 -9.49 9.94
C VAL A 76 -12.44 -10.68 9.87
N PRO A 77 -13.32 -10.92 10.85
CA PRO A 77 -14.32 -12.02 10.76
C PRO A 77 -15.33 -11.86 9.61
N GLN A 78 -15.44 -10.67 9.01
CA GLN A 78 -16.34 -10.39 7.90
C GLN A 78 -15.67 -10.60 6.53
N MET A 79 -14.36 -10.83 6.48
CA MET A 79 -13.58 -10.96 5.26
C MET A 79 -13.48 -12.40 4.80
N LYS A 80 -13.71 -12.65 3.50
CA LYS A 80 -13.57 -13.99 2.91
C LYS A 80 -12.11 -14.41 2.68
N TRP A 81 -11.28 -13.45 2.26
CA TRP A 81 -9.90 -13.70 1.83
C TRP A 81 -8.95 -12.78 2.57
N VAL A 82 -8.31 -13.28 3.61
CA VAL A 82 -7.44 -12.48 4.47
C VAL A 82 -6.16 -13.24 4.85
N ALA A 83 -5.04 -12.54 4.77
CA ALA A 83 -3.75 -12.94 5.32
C ALA A 83 -3.33 -11.92 6.40
N GLY A 84 -2.86 -12.40 7.54
CA GLY A 84 -2.37 -11.54 8.61
C GLY A 84 -0.92 -11.11 8.39
N THR A 85 -0.60 -9.84 8.66
CA THR A 85 0.78 -9.34 8.66
C THR A 85 1.15 -8.70 10.00
N THR A 86 2.43 -8.75 10.32
CA THR A 86 3.00 -8.14 11.52
C THR A 86 4.32 -7.45 11.20
N GLN A 87 4.78 -6.58 12.09
CA GLN A 87 6.13 -6.02 12.07
C GLN A 87 7.01 -6.54 13.22
N THR A 88 6.54 -7.58 13.91
CA THR A 88 7.24 -8.24 15.01
C THR A 88 7.50 -9.71 14.68
N PHE A 89 7.45 -10.60 15.68
CA PHE A 89 7.63 -12.03 15.48
C PHE A 89 6.50 -12.65 14.68
N GLU A 90 6.86 -13.50 13.75
CA GLU A 90 5.91 -14.28 12.95
C GLU A 90 5.24 -15.39 13.77
N THR A 91 4.05 -15.77 13.33
CA THR A 91 3.36 -16.97 13.76
C THR A 91 3.09 -17.86 12.54
N GLU A 92 2.42 -19.00 12.75
CA GLU A 92 2.01 -19.85 11.62
C GLU A 92 1.06 -19.13 10.65
N LEU A 93 0.20 -18.24 11.17
CA LEU A 93 -0.86 -17.56 10.41
C LEU A 93 -0.53 -16.11 10.06
N VAL A 94 0.46 -15.49 10.70
CA VAL A 94 0.78 -14.07 10.54
C VAL A 94 2.25 -13.91 10.17
N LYS A 95 2.54 -13.25 9.04
CA LYS A 95 3.87 -13.12 8.46
C LYS A 95 4.39 -11.68 8.51
N ASN A 96 5.71 -11.56 8.64
CA ASN A 96 6.42 -10.28 8.56
C ASN A 96 7.07 -10.14 7.18
N TYR A 97 6.39 -9.51 6.26
CA TYR A 97 6.93 -9.23 4.92
C TYR A 97 7.92 -8.06 4.90
N GLY A 98 8.01 -7.28 5.97
CA GLY A 98 8.70 -6.01 6.00
C GLY A 98 7.79 -4.82 5.75
N GLY A 99 8.38 -3.64 5.56
CA GLY A 99 7.64 -2.39 5.42
C GLY A 99 7.23 -1.79 6.77
N PHE A 100 6.82 -0.52 6.72
CA PHE A 100 6.39 0.25 7.89
C PHE A 100 5.00 0.87 7.70
N THR A 101 4.73 1.45 6.52
CA THR A 101 3.40 1.91 6.13
C THR A 101 2.77 0.91 5.15
N ASP A 102 1.47 0.98 4.91
CA ASP A 102 0.80 0.03 4.03
C ASP A 102 1.33 0.10 2.59
N GLY A 103 1.73 1.29 2.12
CA GLY A 103 2.28 1.48 0.79
C GLY A 103 3.63 0.77 0.60
N ASP A 104 4.59 1.02 1.47
CA ASP A 104 5.89 0.35 1.38
C ASP A 104 5.77 -1.14 1.72
N ARG A 105 4.90 -1.53 2.64
CA ARG A 105 4.56 -2.93 2.92
C ARG A 105 4.01 -3.66 1.68
N ALA A 106 3.14 -3.01 0.91
CA ALA A 106 2.63 -3.57 -0.35
C ALA A 106 3.77 -3.88 -1.33
N ALA A 107 4.79 -3.01 -1.41
CA ALA A 107 5.97 -3.27 -2.25
C ALA A 107 6.81 -4.47 -1.75
N PHE A 108 6.98 -4.62 -0.43
CA PHE A 108 7.63 -5.81 0.15
C PHE A 108 6.84 -7.10 -0.10
N ILE A 109 5.52 -7.04 -0.01
CA ILE A 109 4.64 -8.17 -0.34
C ILE A 109 4.81 -8.55 -1.81
N ALA A 110 4.78 -7.57 -2.73
CA ALA A 110 4.98 -7.83 -4.16
C ALA A 110 6.33 -8.53 -4.43
N GLU A 111 7.42 -8.06 -3.82
CA GLU A 111 8.73 -8.72 -3.92
C GLU A 111 8.70 -10.16 -3.40
N SER A 112 8.09 -10.39 -2.23
CA SER A 112 8.04 -11.72 -1.59
C SER A 112 7.27 -12.75 -2.43
N PHE A 113 6.33 -12.30 -3.25
CA PHE A 113 5.59 -13.13 -4.21
C PHE A 113 6.24 -13.19 -5.59
N GLY A 114 7.45 -12.68 -5.74
CA GLY A 114 8.26 -12.84 -6.95
C GLY A 114 7.85 -11.91 -8.09
N ALA A 115 7.43 -10.69 -7.78
CA ALA A 115 7.19 -9.67 -8.81
C ALA A 115 8.44 -9.50 -9.69
N LYS A 116 8.26 -9.38 -11.00
CA LYS A 116 9.35 -9.15 -11.96
C LYS A 116 9.74 -7.67 -12.02
N GLU A 117 8.78 -6.79 -11.80
CA GLU A 117 8.91 -5.34 -11.72
C GLU A 117 7.89 -4.82 -10.71
N ILE A 118 8.23 -3.75 -9.99
CA ILE A 118 7.34 -3.11 -9.00
C ILE A 118 7.17 -1.65 -9.37
N PHE A 119 5.96 -1.28 -9.76
CA PHE A 119 5.60 0.10 -10.07
C PHE A 119 4.92 0.74 -8.86
N LEU A 120 5.46 1.87 -8.41
CA LEU A 120 4.93 2.65 -7.29
C LEU A 120 4.10 3.82 -7.85
N ALA A 121 2.82 3.88 -7.51
CA ALA A 121 1.89 4.93 -7.90
C ALA A 121 1.30 5.61 -6.66
N GLY A 122 1.20 6.94 -6.65
CA GLY A 122 0.73 7.72 -5.49
C GLY A 122 1.74 7.77 -4.34
N MET A 123 3.00 7.43 -4.59
CA MET A 123 4.07 7.42 -3.60
C MET A 123 5.09 8.54 -3.87
N ASP A 124 4.61 9.77 -3.84
CA ASP A 124 5.43 10.97 -4.05
C ASP A 124 6.26 11.36 -2.82
N PHE A 125 5.85 10.88 -1.63
CA PHE A 125 6.45 11.18 -0.33
C PHE A 125 6.48 12.66 0.03
N ASN A 126 5.66 13.47 -0.62
CA ASN A 126 5.45 14.86 -0.27
C ASN A 126 4.52 14.99 0.95
N LEU A 127 4.59 16.12 1.67
CA LEU A 127 3.71 16.38 2.81
C LEU A 127 2.26 16.70 2.41
N SER A 128 1.94 16.73 1.13
CA SER A 128 0.58 16.93 0.64
C SER A 128 -0.33 15.78 1.10
N ILE A 129 -1.56 16.13 1.48
CA ILE A 129 -2.56 15.16 1.87
C ILE A 129 -3.42 14.90 0.64
N GLY A 130 -3.38 13.66 0.15
CA GLY A 130 -4.23 13.25 -0.97
C GLY A 130 -5.70 13.14 -0.58
N LYS A 131 -6.61 13.27 -1.56
CA LYS A 131 -8.07 13.17 -1.40
C LYS A 131 -8.51 11.89 -0.64
N TYR A 132 -7.79 10.80 -0.83
CA TYR A 132 -8.10 9.48 -0.25
C TYR A 132 -7.35 9.18 1.05
N SER A 133 -6.53 10.11 1.53
CA SER A 133 -5.99 10.04 2.89
C SER A 133 -7.11 10.41 3.86
N ASN A 134 -7.28 9.63 4.93
CA ASN A 134 -8.31 9.92 5.93
C ASN A 134 -7.99 11.24 6.65
N LEU A 135 -8.64 12.34 6.21
CA LEU A 135 -8.44 13.69 6.73
C LEU A 135 -8.88 13.83 8.19
N GLU A 136 -9.87 13.04 8.64
CA GLU A 136 -10.37 13.09 10.02
C GLU A 136 -9.33 12.59 11.02
N LYS A 137 -8.47 11.68 10.60
CA LYS A 137 -7.34 11.19 11.42
C LYS A 137 -6.10 12.08 11.36
N PHE A 138 -6.04 12.97 10.38
CA PHE A 138 -4.96 13.92 10.27
C PHE A 138 -5.23 15.12 11.19
N ASN A 139 -4.98 14.98 12.48
CA ASN A 139 -5.12 16.04 13.50
C ASN A 139 -4.12 17.20 13.34
N GLY A 140 -3.61 17.45 12.12
CA GLY A 140 -2.61 18.49 11.87
C GLY A 140 -1.19 18.15 12.37
N ASP A 141 -0.95 16.91 12.79
CA ASP A 141 0.38 16.46 13.24
C ASP A 141 1.31 16.18 12.05
N TYR A 142 1.78 17.25 11.42
CA TYR A 142 2.73 17.21 10.32
C TYR A 142 4.07 16.58 10.71
N GLU A 143 4.48 16.69 11.97
CA GLU A 143 5.73 16.10 12.42
C GLU A 143 5.67 14.56 12.43
N ARG A 144 4.58 14.01 12.97
CA ARG A 144 4.31 12.58 12.94
C ARG A 144 4.23 12.05 11.50
N LYS A 145 3.52 12.76 10.62
CA LYS A 145 3.43 12.39 9.19
C LYS A 145 4.82 12.40 8.53
N ARG A 146 5.60 13.46 8.76
CA ARG A 146 6.96 13.57 8.22
C ARG A 146 7.85 12.40 8.68
N LYS A 147 7.77 12.03 9.95
CA LYS A 147 8.51 10.88 10.50
C LYS A 147 8.09 9.57 9.83
N LYS A 148 6.77 9.33 9.66
CA LYS A 148 6.25 8.14 8.95
C LYS A 148 6.76 8.09 7.51
N LEU A 149 6.68 9.19 6.76
CA LEU A 149 7.18 9.27 5.38
C LEU A 149 8.68 9.00 5.29
N ALA A 150 9.49 9.56 6.21
CA ALA A 150 10.93 9.32 6.24
C ALA A 150 11.27 7.84 6.50
N ILE A 151 10.50 7.17 7.36
CA ILE A 151 10.66 5.73 7.59
C ILE A 151 10.26 4.94 6.34
N GLY A 152 9.12 5.27 5.70
CA GLY A 152 8.68 4.63 4.45
C GLY A 152 9.71 4.75 3.32
N ILE A 153 10.31 5.93 3.14
CA ILE A 153 11.43 6.12 2.21
C ILE A 153 12.57 5.18 2.55
N ARG A 154 12.97 5.12 3.82
CA ARG A 154 14.06 4.24 4.25
C ARG A 154 13.76 2.76 4.02
N MET A 155 12.51 2.34 4.26
CA MET A 155 12.08 0.97 3.97
C MET A 155 12.17 0.66 2.48
N LEU A 156 11.76 1.58 1.61
CA LEU A 156 11.90 1.40 0.17
C LEU A 156 13.35 1.40 -0.31
N GLU A 157 14.25 2.17 0.31
CA GLU A 157 15.70 2.08 0.04
C GLU A 157 16.24 0.69 0.40
N VAL A 158 15.82 0.15 1.55
CA VAL A 158 16.18 -1.21 1.96
C VAL A 158 15.64 -2.21 0.95
N LEU A 159 14.36 -2.13 0.59
CA LEU A 159 13.78 -3.01 -0.42
C LEU A 159 14.55 -2.94 -1.74
N ALA A 160 14.81 -1.74 -2.26
CA ALA A 160 15.56 -1.56 -3.50
C ALA A 160 16.98 -2.13 -3.46
N SER A 161 17.58 -2.24 -2.26
CA SER A 161 18.92 -2.82 -2.09
C SER A 161 18.96 -4.35 -2.08
N ILE A 162 17.82 -5.00 -1.77
CA ILE A 162 17.72 -6.46 -1.64
C ILE A 162 16.84 -7.09 -2.72
N SER A 163 15.98 -6.30 -3.34
CA SER A 163 15.04 -6.77 -4.36
C SER A 163 15.76 -7.24 -5.63
N ARG A 164 15.24 -8.31 -6.22
CA ARG A 164 15.61 -8.76 -7.56
C ARG A 164 14.81 -8.04 -8.65
N ALA A 165 13.64 -7.51 -8.28
CA ALA A 165 12.79 -6.75 -9.17
C ALA A 165 13.21 -5.27 -9.19
N PRO A 166 13.31 -4.59 -10.34
CA PRO A 166 13.46 -3.15 -10.38
C PRO A 166 12.22 -2.47 -9.80
N LEU A 167 12.45 -1.44 -8.97
CA LEU A 167 11.41 -0.56 -8.46
C LEU A 167 11.36 0.72 -9.29
N ILE A 168 10.18 1.10 -9.74
CA ILE A 168 9.95 2.24 -10.63
C ILE A 168 8.86 3.13 -10.02
N ASN A 169 9.18 4.37 -9.67
CA ASN A 169 8.21 5.33 -9.14
C ASN A 169 7.58 6.12 -10.30
N LEU A 170 6.26 6.02 -10.41
CA LEU A 170 5.46 6.67 -11.44
C LEU A 170 5.04 8.10 -11.05
N SER A 171 5.26 8.52 -9.81
CA SER A 171 4.83 9.83 -9.31
C SER A 171 5.76 10.94 -9.80
N LYS A 172 5.20 11.90 -10.54
CA LYS A 172 5.93 13.08 -10.99
C LYS A 172 6.33 13.95 -9.80
N GLY A 173 7.58 14.43 -9.82
CA GLY A 173 8.10 15.28 -8.75
C GLY A 173 8.24 14.58 -7.41
N ALA A 174 8.21 13.25 -7.39
CA ALA A 174 8.46 12.46 -6.20
C ALA A 174 9.86 12.70 -5.62
N VAL A 175 9.97 12.54 -4.32
CA VAL A 175 11.27 12.53 -3.64
C VAL A 175 12.14 11.42 -4.25
N LYS A 176 13.40 11.73 -4.55
CA LYS A 176 14.35 10.71 -5.04
C LYS A 176 14.66 9.72 -3.95
N ILE A 177 14.41 8.45 -4.20
CA ILE A 177 14.70 7.33 -3.30
C ILE A 177 15.88 6.54 -3.89
N LYS A 178 16.88 6.28 -3.08
CA LYS A 178 18.08 5.55 -3.53
C LYS A 178 17.71 4.15 -4.02
N GLY A 179 18.14 3.80 -5.23
CA GLY A 179 17.89 2.49 -5.83
C GLY A 179 16.53 2.36 -6.53
N ILE A 180 15.72 3.43 -6.56
CA ILE A 180 14.43 3.44 -7.26
C ILE A 180 14.52 4.37 -8.47
N ASN A 181 14.06 3.90 -9.62
CA ASN A 181 13.99 4.68 -10.86
C ASN A 181 12.72 5.53 -10.85
N ASN A 182 12.87 6.85 -11.03
CA ASN A 182 11.71 7.71 -11.24
C ASN A 182 11.46 7.85 -12.75
N ILE A 183 10.20 7.82 -13.16
CA ILE A 183 9.84 8.28 -14.50
C ILE A 183 10.03 9.80 -14.53
N ALA A 184 10.69 10.30 -15.58
CA ALA A 184 10.95 11.73 -15.77
C ALA A 184 9.66 12.51 -16.07
#